data_3fed1e711ac79534577df362361553e6
#
_entry.id   3fed1e711ac79534577df362361553e6
#
_cell.length_a   1.000
_cell.length_b   1.000
_cell.length_c   1.000
_cell.angle_alpha   90.00
_cell.angle_beta   90.00
_cell.angle_gamma   90.00
#
_symmetry.space_group_name_H-M   'P 1'
#
loop_
_entity.id
_entity.type
_entity.pdbx_description
1 polymer ?
#
loop_
_entity_poly.entity_id
_entity_poly.type
_entity_poly.pdbx_seq_one_letter_code
_entity_poly.pdbx_strand_id
1 'polypeptide(L)'
;RSPYGEVHNAHDPQYISGGSSSGSAVSVALGMAAFALGTDTAGSGRVPAMLNTLVGFKPSLGAWSTSGVVPACASLDCVTVFANNLEDTLAVNKCAAGYDTNCAWSKKYEKKGLQLPEKIYLPKEEPEFFGDHARVHKAKWYQAVDRIKKSGITVEEIDYKMFYDAALILYDGAYVAERWADLKDFVENHPGKTFPVTEKILRSGGSEDKTAAKLFDDLHKLQYYRHKTKEILENAVMIMPTAGGTFTREEVRKDPVKTNSLMGLYTNHCNLLDLMAIAVPEDTTDEQLPFGITIFGLADSENLVTATAQK
;
A
#
# COMPACT_ATOMS: atom_id res chain seq x y z
N ARG A 1 -14.55 2.32 6.44
CA ARG A 1 -15.82 3.08 6.58
C ARG A 1 -15.54 4.41 7.25
N SER A 2 -16.34 5.40 6.93
CA SER A 2 -16.14 6.79 7.29
C SER A 2 -17.38 7.35 7.97
N PRO A 3 -17.28 8.34 8.88
CA PRO A 3 -18.44 9.03 9.44
C PRO A 3 -19.20 9.84 8.37
N TYR A 4 -18.58 10.09 7.22
CA TYR A 4 -19.20 10.79 6.09
C TYR A 4 -19.99 9.87 5.15
N GLY A 5 -20.07 8.60 5.44
CA GLY A 5 -20.76 7.59 4.66
C GLY A 5 -19.83 6.56 4.05
N GLU A 6 -20.42 5.68 3.26
CA GLU A 6 -19.74 4.57 2.60
C GLU A 6 -19.36 4.99 1.18
N VAL A 7 -18.08 5.16 0.92
CA VAL A 7 -17.57 5.52 -0.41
C VAL A 7 -17.64 4.28 -1.31
N HIS A 8 -18.17 4.44 -2.50
CA HIS A 8 -18.21 3.41 -3.53
C HIS A 8 -17.14 3.66 -4.61
N ASN A 9 -16.90 2.68 -5.44
CA ASN A 9 -15.99 2.77 -6.57
C ASN A 9 -16.46 3.85 -7.57
N ALA A 10 -15.52 4.53 -8.23
CA ALA A 10 -15.84 5.58 -9.20
C ALA A 10 -16.47 5.04 -10.49
N HIS A 11 -16.14 3.80 -10.88
CA HIS A 11 -16.58 3.19 -12.14
C HIS A 11 -17.87 2.36 -11.94
N ASP A 12 -17.97 1.60 -10.83
CA ASP A 12 -19.16 0.82 -10.51
C ASP A 12 -19.53 0.96 -9.00
N PRO A 13 -20.67 1.58 -8.68
CA PRO A 13 -21.09 1.83 -7.31
C PRO A 13 -21.43 0.57 -6.48
N GLN A 14 -21.50 -0.60 -7.10
CA GLN A 14 -21.71 -1.85 -6.37
C GLN A 14 -20.42 -2.31 -5.65
N TYR A 15 -19.25 -1.92 -6.18
CA TYR A 15 -17.95 -2.32 -5.66
C TYR A 15 -17.37 -1.30 -4.67
N ILE A 16 -16.41 -1.77 -3.89
CA ILE A 16 -15.62 -0.90 -3.00
C ILE A 16 -14.66 -0.02 -3.81
N SER A 17 -14.37 1.16 -3.30
CA SER A 17 -13.32 2.05 -3.83
C SER A 17 -11.92 1.70 -3.33
N GLY A 18 -11.78 0.62 -2.56
CA GLY A 18 -10.58 0.41 -1.74
C GLY A 18 -10.56 1.31 -0.51
N GLY A 19 -9.48 1.25 0.24
CA GLY A 19 -9.33 1.97 1.50
C GLY A 19 -7.88 1.94 2.02
N SER A 20 -7.64 2.80 3.00
CA SER A 20 -8.53 3.72 3.73
C SER A 20 -8.71 5.08 3.05
N SER A 21 -7.85 5.50 2.09
CA SER A 21 -7.93 6.79 1.37
C SER A 21 -8.98 6.78 0.24
N SER A 22 -10.19 6.25 0.53
CA SER A 22 -11.27 6.03 -0.45
C SER A 22 -11.72 7.32 -1.12
N GLY A 23 -12.08 8.33 -0.33
CA GLY A 23 -12.58 9.61 -0.84
C GLY A 23 -11.54 10.36 -1.68
N SER A 24 -10.27 10.29 -1.28
CA SER A 24 -9.16 10.89 -2.03
C SER A 24 -9.05 10.30 -3.44
N ALA A 25 -9.04 8.98 -3.55
CA ALA A 25 -8.96 8.32 -4.86
C ALA A 25 -10.20 8.62 -5.72
N VAL A 26 -11.41 8.46 -5.17
CA VAL A 26 -12.65 8.66 -5.92
C VAL A 26 -12.78 10.13 -6.39
N SER A 27 -12.38 11.11 -5.60
CA SER A 27 -12.44 12.52 -6.01
C SER A 27 -11.57 12.83 -7.23
N VAL A 28 -10.41 12.20 -7.34
CA VAL A 28 -9.53 12.33 -8.52
C VAL A 28 -10.12 11.58 -9.71
N ALA A 29 -10.56 10.33 -9.53
CA ALA A 29 -11.14 9.53 -10.60
C ALA A 29 -12.40 10.16 -11.22
N LEU A 30 -13.19 10.88 -10.41
CA LEU A 30 -14.36 11.64 -10.88
C LEU A 30 -14.03 13.05 -11.41
N GLY A 31 -12.75 13.41 -11.52
CA GLY A 31 -12.33 14.72 -12.00
C GLY A 31 -12.67 15.89 -11.07
N MET A 32 -12.99 15.62 -9.80
CA MET A 32 -13.27 16.66 -8.79
C MET A 32 -11.99 17.34 -8.28
N ALA A 33 -10.85 16.70 -8.43
CA ALA A 33 -9.54 17.21 -8.07
C ALA A 33 -8.49 16.71 -9.08
N ALA A 34 -7.48 17.53 -9.37
CA ALA A 34 -6.35 17.14 -10.22
C ALA A 34 -5.46 16.08 -9.55
N PHE A 35 -5.31 16.19 -8.24
CA PHE A 35 -4.67 15.19 -7.38
C PHE A 35 -5.31 15.23 -5.99
N ALA A 36 -5.10 14.20 -5.20
CA ALA A 36 -5.50 14.19 -3.79
C ALA A 36 -4.45 13.50 -2.94
N LEU A 37 -4.28 13.98 -1.71
CA LEU A 37 -3.43 13.33 -0.73
C LEU A 37 -4.21 12.24 0.01
N GLY A 38 -3.50 11.19 0.37
CA GLY A 38 -3.99 10.14 1.25
C GLY A 38 -2.89 9.69 2.19
N THR A 39 -3.11 8.56 2.85
CA THR A 39 -2.09 7.90 3.67
C THR A 39 -1.96 6.44 3.26
N ASP A 40 -0.79 5.87 3.50
CA ASP A 40 -0.53 4.44 3.28
C ASP A 40 0.29 3.90 4.45
N THR A 41 -0.34 3.06 5.24
CA THR A 41 0.30 2.30 6.32
C THR A 41 0.56 0.86 5.87
N ALA A 42 -0.33 0.35 4.98
CA ALA A 42 -0.33 -1.04 4.56
C ALA A 42 -0.85 -1.24 3.12
N GLY A 43 -1.09 -0.18 2.36
CA GLY A 43 -1.64 -0.24 1.01
C GLY A 43 -2.71 0.81 0.72
N SER A 44 -3.05 1.65 1.70
CA SER A 44 -4.16 2.61 1.59
C SER A 44 -3.91 3.76 0.58
N GLY A 45 -2.69 3.92 0.07
CA GLY A 45 -2.34 4.81 -1.04
C GLY A 45 -2.27 4.09 -2.40
N ARG A 46 -2.29 2.76 -2.41
CA ARG A 46 -2.10 1.93 -3.62
C ARG A 46 -3.35 1.18 -4.03
N VAL A 47 -4.02 0.51 -3.10
CA VAL A 47 -5.26 -0.25 -3.37
C VAL A 47 -6.38 0.64 -3.92
N PRO A 48 -6.68 1.82 -3.32
CA PRO A 48 -7.67 2.72 -3.90
C PRO A 48 -7.25 3.29 -5.27
N ALA A 49 -5.95 3.48 -5.52
CA ALA A 49 -5.45 3.88 -6.84
C ALA A 49 -5.80 2.84 -7.89
N MET A 50 -5.43 1.57 -7.65
CA MET A 50 -5.77 0.47 -8.56
C MET A 50 -7.27 0.38 -8.85
N LEU A 51 -8.11 0.42 -7.80
CA LEU A 51 -9.56 0.22 -7.96
C LEU A 51 -10.27 1.40 -8.62
N ASN A 52 -9.63 2.55 -8.76
CA ASN A 52 -10.18 3.73 -9.41
C ASN A 52 -9.35 4.19 -10.61
N THR A 53 -8.50 3.30 -11.18
CA THR A 53 -7.71 3.53 -12.40
C THR A 53 -6.80 4.75 -12.29
N LEU A 54 -6.11 4.90 -11.16
CA LEU A 54 -5.22 6.00 -10.84
C LEU A 54 -3.79 5.52 -10.61
N VAL A 55 -2.84 6.45 -10.72
CA VAL A 55 -1.50 6.26 -10.18
C VAL A 55 -1.52 6.61 -8.68
N GLY A 56 -1.02 5.67 -7.86
CA GLY A 56 -0.84 5.85 -6.43
C GLY A 56 0.64 5.87 -6.08
N PHE A 57 1.18 7.01 -5.68
CA PHE A 57 2.58 7.16 -5.32
C PHE A 57 2.74 7.12 -3.79
N LYS A 58 3.41 6.09 -3.30
CA LYS A 58 3.81 5.95 -1.91
C LYS A 58 5.31 6.22 -1.79
N PRO A 59 5.73 7.39 -1.28
CA PRO A 59 7.15 7.67 -1.08
C PRO A 59 7.77 6.75 -0.02
N SER A 60 9.06 6.84 0.15
CA SER A 60 9.76 6.19 1.26
C SER A 60 9.29 6.75 2.60
N LEU A 61 9.28 5.92 3.66
CA LEU A 61 8.91 6.36 5.00
C LEU A 61 9.75 7.57 5.42
N GLY A 62 9.08 8.64 5.81
CA GLY A 62 9.72 9.88 6.26
C GLY A 62 10.27 10.78 5.15
N ALA A 63 10.12 10.43 3.86
CA ALA A 63 10.48 11.31 2.75
C ALA A 63 9.54 12.52 2.65
N TRP A 64 8.28 12.34 3.04
CA TRP A 64 7.31 13.42 3.26
C TRP A 64 7.01 13.50 4.75
N SER A 65 6.83 14.73 5.26
CA SER A 65 6.45 14.93 6.66
C SER A 65 5.10 14.32 6.96
N THR A 66 4.99 13.68 8.13
CA THR A 66 3.72 13.22 8.71
C THR A 66 3.25 14.12 9.85
N SER A 67 3.86 15.29 10.01
CA SER A 67 3.43 16.27 11.02
C SER A 67 1.98 16.69 10.79
N GLY A 68 1.15 16.62 11.84
CA GLY A 68 -0.28 16.92 11.77
C GLY A 68 -1.17 15.79 11.24
N VAL A 69 -0.62 14.65 10.86
CA VAL A 69 -1.38 13.45 10.49
C VAL A 69 -1.81 12.72 11.77
N VAL A 70 -3.09 12.37 11.87
CA VAL A 70 -3.58 11.46 12.93
C VAL A 70 -3.05 10.06 12.62
N PRO A 71 -2.26 9.44 13.51
CA PRO A 71 -1.61 8.18 13.21
C PRO A 71 -2.60 7.01 13.12
N ALA A 72 -2.38 6.13 12.15
CA ALA A 72 -2.93 4.78 12.15
C ALA A 72 -1.90 3.79 12.73
N CYS A 73 -0.61 3.99 12.43
CA CYS A 73 0.55 3.32 12.99
C CYS A 73 1.74 4.23 12.71
N ALA A 74 2.11 5.08 13.67
CA ALA A 74 2.99 6.23 13.46
C ALA A 74 4.33 5.88 12.83
N SER A 75 4.92 4.72 13.20
CA SER A 75 6.19 4.24 12.65
C SER A 75 6.11 3.75 11.19
N LEU A 76 4.91 3.50 10.68
CA LEU A 76 4.66 2.95 9.35
C LEU A 76 3.86 3.89 8.43
N ASP A 77 3.28 4.96 8.97
CA ASP A 77 2.43 5.87 8.22
C ASP A 77 3.23 6.66 7.17
N CYS A 78 2.66 6.79 6.00
CA CYS A 78 3.22 7.52 4.88
C CYS A 78 2.13 8.38 4.24
N VAL A 79 2.39 9.66 4.02
CA VAL A 79 1.52 10.49 3.18
C VAL A 79 1.76 10.12 1.72
N THR A 80 0.70 10.02 0.95
CA THR A 80 0.70 9.54 -0.44
C THR A 80 -0.08 10.48 -1.34
N VAL A 81 0.08 10.32 -2.66
CA VAL A 81 -0.71 11.07 -3.64
C VAL A 81 -1.38 10.13 -4.64
N PHE A 82 -2.59 10.51 -5.03
CA PHE A 82 -3.35 9.96 -6.15
C PHE A 82 -3.43 10.98 -7.26
N ALA A 83 -3.15 10.58 -8.50
CA ALA A 83 -3.37 11.39 -9.69
C ALA A 83 -3.71 10.50 -10.89
N ASN A 84 -4.19 11.10 -11.98
CA ASN A 84 -4.57 10.37 -13.19
C ASN A 84 -3.36 9.85 -13.97
N ASN A 85 -2.18 10.39 -13.73
CA ASN A 85 -0.96 10.00 -14.45
C ASN A 85 0.28 10.11 -13.54
N LEU A 86 1.38 9.54 -13.97
CA LEU A 86 2.63 9.54 -13.23
C LEU A 86 3.27 10.93 -13.18
N GLU A 87 3.14 11.74 -14.22
CA GLU A 87 3.72 13.09 -14.28
C GLU A 87 3.17 13.98 -13.17
N ASP A 88 1.85 13.98 -12.97
CA ASP A 88 1.20 14.74 -11.90
C ASP A 88 1.62 14.24 -10.51
N THR A 89 1.73 12.91 -10.31
CA THR A 89 2.20 12.38 -9.02
C THR A 89 3.62 12.80 -8.72
N LEU A 90 4.51 12.82 -9.73
CA LEU A 90 5.90 13.26 -9.58
C LEU A 90 6.00 14.77 -9.36
N ALA A 91 5.11 15.57 -9.97
CA ALA A 91 5.04 17.00 -9.71
C ALA A 91 4.67 17.29 -8.25
N VAL A 92 3.70 16.54 -7.70
CA VAL A 92 3.34 16.64 -6.27
C VAL A 92 4.50 16.16 -5.38
N ASN A 93 5.14 15.03 -5.70
CA ASN A 93 6.31 14.55 -4.96
C ASN A 93 7.43 15.58 -4.91
N LYS A 94 7.69 16.26 -6.02
CA LYS A 94 8.72 17.33 -6.08
C LYS A 94 8.44 18.48 -5.10
N CYS A 95 7.16 18.77 -4.83
CA CYS A 95 6.74 19.82 -3.91
C CYS A 95 6.70 19.33 -2.44
N ALA A 96 6.28 18.09 -2.21
CA ALA A 96 6.02 17.55 -0.88
C ALA A 96 7.23 16.88 -0.23
N ALA A 97 8.16 16.33 -1.05
CA ALA A 97 9.33 15.64 -0.53
C ALA A 97 10.33 16.61 0.08
N GLY A 98 10.74 16.34 1.31
CA GLY A 98 11.75 17.13 2.01
C GLY A 98 11.87 16.76 3.47
N TYR A 99 13.03 17.10 4.04
CA TYR A 99 13.30 16.89 5.46
C TYR A 99 12.60 17.96 6.31
N ASP A 100 11.73 17.53 7.21
CA ASP A 100 11.04 18.39 8.18
C ASP A 100 11.66 18.21 9.56
N THR A 101 12.27 19.28 10.09
CA THR A 101 12.88 19.29 11.42
C THR A 101 11.88 19.16 12.56
N ASN A 102 10.60 19.41 12.32
CA ASN A 102 9.53 19.30 13.30
C ASN A 102 8.85 17.93 13.30
N CYS A 103 9.18 17.06 12.35
CA CYS A 103 8.64 15.72 12.24
C CYS A 103 9.69 14.69 12.70
N ALA A 104 9.43 14.02 13.82
CA ALA A 104 10.34 13.01 14.37
C ALA A 104 10.56 11.81 13.42
N TRP A 105 9.63 11.54 12.51
CA TRP A 105 9.70 10.46 11.53
C TRP A 105 10.38 10.87 10.23
N SER A 106 10.68 12.18 10.02
CA SER A 106 11.25 12.66 8.77
C SER A 106 12.68 12.17 8.57
N LYS A 107 12.99 11.74 7.36
CA LYS A 107 14.30 11.24 6.95
C LYS A 107 14.83 12.06 5.77
N LYS A 108 16.16 12.14 5.64
CA LYS A 108 16.81 12.72 4.47
C LYS A 108 17.09 11.64 3.45
N TYR A 109 16.66 11.86 2.22
CA TYR A 109 16.98 11.02 1.07
C TYR A 109 17.73 11.82 0.02
N GLU A 110 18.74 11.20 -0.56
CA GLU A 110 19.45 11.78 -1.69
C GLU A 110 18.65 11.62 -2.97
N LYS A 111 18.54 12.71 -3.76
CA LYS A 111 17.94 12.64 -5.08
C LYS A 111 18.93 12.03 -6.05
N LYS A 112 18.56 10.91 -6.64
CA LYS A 112 19.31 10.21 -7.68
C LYS A 112 18.69 10.50 -9.04
N GLY A 113 19.51 10.51 -10.11
CA GLY A 113 19.01 10.56 -11.47
C GLY A 113 18.22 9.31 -11.84
N LEU A 114 17.22 9.43 -12.70
CA LEU A 114 16.43 8.29 -13.18
C LEU A 114 17.35 7.23 -13.80
N GLN A 115 17.16 5.99 -13.39
CA GLN A 115 17.92 4.84 -13.86
C GLN A 115 17.00 3.62 -13.88
N LEU A 116 17.07 2.82 -14.94
CA LEU A 116 16.37 1.54 -14.96
C LEU A 116 17.06 0.56 -14.00
N PRO A 117 16.30 -0.32 -13.34
CA PRO A 117 16.87 -1.34 -12.49
C PRO A 117 17.64 -2.38 -13.33
N GLU A 118 18.59 -3.05 -12.72
CA GLU A 118 19.28 -4.19 -13.35
C GLU A 118 18.35 -5.38 -13.51
N LYS A 119 17.40 -5.55 -12.57
CA LYS A 119 16.47 -6.67 -12.53
C LYS A 119 15.07 -6.24 -12.10
N ILE A 120 14.10 -6.97 -12.60
CA ILE A 120 12.71 -6.96 -12.11
C ILE A 120 12.42 -8.34 -11.55
N TYR A 121 11.97 -8.39 -10.29
CA TYR A 121 11.49 -9.61 -9.66
C TYR A 121 9.97 -9.73 -9.81
N LEU A 122 9.52 -10.90 -10.26
CA LEU A 122 8.11 -11.30 -10.28
C LEU A 122 7.90 -12.46 -9.29
N PRO A 123 6.67 -12.66 -8.78
CA PRO A 123 6.40 -13.79 -7.90
C PRO A 123 6.58 -15.11 -8.64
N LYS A 124 7.26 -16.07 -8.00
CA LYS A 124 7.45 -17.42 -8.52
C LYS A 124 6.14 -18.20 -8.52
N GLU A 125 5.41 -18.13 -7.43
CA GLU A 125 4.09 -18.72 -7.31
C GLU A 125 3.06 -17.79 -7.96
N GLU A 126 2.04 -18.40 -8.59
CA GLU A 126 0.92 -17.65 -9.14
C GLU A 126 0.23 -16.84 -8.04
N PRO A 127 0.03 -15.51 -8.22
CA PRO A 127 -0.73 -14.72 -7.29
C PRO A 127 -2.17 -15.23 -7.13
N GLU A 128 -2.70 -15.14 -5.91
CA GLU A 128 -4.10 -15.45 -5.62
C GLU A 128 -5.01 -14.36 -6.20
N PHE A 129 -5.99 -14.77 -6.98
CA PHE A 129 -7.04 -13.90 -7.54
C PHE A 129 -8.39 -14.26 -6.93
N PHE A 130 -9.18 -13.26 -6.56
CA PHE A 130 -10.42 -13.42 -5.83
C PHE A 130 -11.53 -12.49 -6.32
N GLY A 131 -12.77 -12.70 -5.80
CA GLY A 131 -13.97 -11.96 -6.18
C GLY A 131 -14.53 -12.39 -7.54
N ASP A 132 -15.61 -11.75 -7.95
CA ASP A 132 -16.38 -12.12 -9.15
C ASP A 132 -15.56 -12.01 -10.45
N HIS A 133 -14.56 -11.16 -10.46
CA HIS A 133 -13.70 -10.88 -11.61
C HIS A 133 -12.30 -11.53 -11.54
N ALA A 134 -12.10 -12.50 -10.66
CA ALA A 134 -10.80 -13.17 -10.45
C ALA A 134 -10.15 -13.65 -11.76
N ARG A 135 -10.95 -14.24 -12.68
CA ARG A 135 -10.46 -14.74 -13.97
C ARG A 135 -9.94 -13.61 -14.87
N VAL A 136 -10.62 -12.47 -14.86
CA VAL A 136 -10.23 -11.31 -15.68
C VAL A 136 -8.97 -10.67 -15.10
N HIS A 137 -8.91 -10.46 -13.77
CA HIS A 137 -7.72 -9.93 -13.11
C HIS A 137 -6.50 -10.82 -13.33
N LYS A 138 -6.67 -12.15 -13.25
CA LYS A 138 -5.61 -13.10 -13.59
C LYS A 138 -5.11 -12.93 -15.04
N ALA A 139 -6.03 -12.78 -16.01
CA ALA A 139 -5.65 -12.57 -17.41
C ALA A 139 -4.89 -11.24 -17.59
N LYS A 140 -5.35 -10.15 -16.97
CA LYS A 140 -4.66 -8.84 -16.99
C LYS A 140 -3.28 -8.91 -16.34
N TRP A 141 -3.11 -9.67 -15.26
CA TRP A 141 -1.79 -9.93 -14.66
C TRP A 141 -0.83 -10.58 -15.64
N TYR A 142 -1.24 -11.64 -16.34
CA TYR A 142 -0.36 -12.28 -17.31
C TYR A 142 -0.03 -11.38 -18.51
N GLN A 143 -0.95 -10.53 -18.93
CA GLN A 143 -0.67 -9.52 -19.95
C GLN A 143 0.38 -8.51 -19.45
N ALA A 144 0.29 -8.06 -18.18
CA ALA A 144 1.31 -7.21 -17.58
C ALA A 144 2.67 -7.93 -17.53
N VAL A 145 2.71 -9.18 -17.08
CA VAL A 145 3.93 -10.02 -17.05
C VAL A 145 4.56 -10.13 -18.44
N ASP A 146 3.76 -10.34 -19.48
CA ASP A 146 4.26 -10.42 -20.86
C ASP A 146 4.86 -9.08 -21.35
N ARG A 147 4.28 -7.94 -20.95
CA ARG A 147 4.87 -6.61 -21.25
C ARG A 147 6.17 -6.41 -20.47
N ILE A 148 6.18 -6.75 -19.18
CA ILE A 148 7.38 -6.65 -18.34
C ILE A 148 8.52 -7.48 -18.94
N LYS A 149 8.27 -8.72 -19.35
CA LYS A 149 9.27 -9.59 -19.98
C LYS A 149 9.81 -9.03 -21.32
N LYS A 150 9.02 -8.21 -22.00
CA LYS A 150 9.42 -7.52 -23.26
C LYS A 150 10.10 -6.16 -23.00
N SER A 151 10.23 -5.72 -21.78
CA SER A 151 10.80 -4.41 -21.43
C SER A 151 12.29 -4.28 -21.76
N GLY A 152 13.00 -5.39 -21.94
CA GLY A 152 14.46 -5.43 -22.13
C GLY A 152 15.26 -5.40 -20.82
N ILE A 153 14.59 -5.40 -19.67
CA ILE A 153 15.22 -5.53 -18.35
C ILE A 153 15.22 -7.02 -17.97
N THR A 154 16.26 -7.48 -17.28
CA THR A 154 16.32 -8.87 -16.82
C THR A 154 15.18 -9.15 -15.83
N VAL A 155 14.41 -10.19 -16.09
CA VAL A 155 13.29 -10.61 -15.24
C VAL A 155 13.65 -11.92 -14.56
N GLU A 156 13.57 -11.93 -13.23
CA GLU A 156 13.78 -13.13 -12.39
C GLU A 156 12.54 -13.40 -11.52
N GLU A 157 12.40 -14.63 -11.06
CA GLU A 157 11.31 -15.02 -10.16
C GLU A 157 11.80 -15.06 -8.71
N ILE A 158 10.92 -14.67 -7.77
CA ILE A 158 11.21 -14.66 -6.35
C ILE A 158 10.11 -15.38 -5.56
N ASP A 159 10.51 -16.14 -4.54
CA ASP A 159 9.59 -16.67 -3.53
C ASP A 159 9.02 -15.49 -2.70
N TYR A 160 7.71 -15.30 -2.80
CA TYR A 160 7.01 -14.22 -2.10
C TYR A 160 6.79 -14.51 -0.61
N LYS A 161 7.04 -15.73 -0.14
CA LYS A 161 6.72 -16.15 1.23
C LYS A 161 7.31 -15.24 2.31
N MET A 162 8.55 -14.78 2.15
CA MET A 162 9.20 -13.90 3.12
C MET A 162 8.46 -12.55 3.24
N PHE A 163 7.98 -11.99 2.13
CA PHE A 163 7.22 -10.75 2.11
C PHE A 163 5.85 -10.92 2.75
N TYR A 164 5.20 -12.06 2.50
CA TYR A 164 3.96 -12.44 3.15
C TYR A 164 4.13 -12.62 4.66
N ASP A 165 5.16 -13.34 5.11
CA ASP A 165 5.45 -13.55 6.52
C ASP A 165 5.75 -12.21 7.24
N ALA A 166 6.43 -11.26 6.58
CA ALA A 166 6.63 -9.92 7.10
C ALA A 166 5.29 -9.17 7.23
N ALA A 167 4.40 -9.28 6.25
CA ALA A 167 3.08 -8.65 6.27
C ALA A 167 2.21 -9.11 7.45
N LEU A 168 2.30 -10.38 7.87
CA LEU A 168 1.54 -10.92 9.00
C LEU A 168 1.87 -10.22 10.33
N ILE A 169 3.08 -9.67 10.49
CA ILE A 169 3.48 -8.95 11.71
C ILE A 169 2.60 -7.73 11.97
N LEU A 170 1.99 -7.15 10.92
CA LEU A 170 1.18 -5.94 11.05
C LEU A 170 -0.10 -6.14 11.87
N TYR A 171 -0.79 -7.26 11.69
CA TYR A 171 -2.10 -7.53 12.29
C TYR A 171 -2.06 -8.66 13.32
N ASP A 172 -1.30 -9.71 13.05
CA ASP A 172 -1.18 -10.87 13.94
C ASP A 172 -0.06 -10.67 14.96
N GLY A 173 0.91 -9.84 14.64
CA GLY A 173 2.03 -9.47 15.49
C GLY A 173 1.76 -8.31 16.43
N ALA A 174 2.84 -7.71 16.91
CA ALA A 174 2.80 -6.67 17.93
C ALA A 174 2.52 -5.26 17.39
N TYR A 175 2.54 -5.03 16.07
CA TYR A 175 2.28 -3.67 15.52
C TYR A 175 0.86 -3.17 15.76
N VAL A 176 -0.10 -4.05 16.04
CA VAL A 176 -1.44 -3.61 16.47
C VAL A 176 -1.37 -2.95 17.87
N ALA A 177 -0.37 -3.27 18.70
CA ALA A 177 -0.15 -2.62 19.99
C ALA A 177 0.30 -1.16 19.83
N GLU A 178 1.08 -0.82 18.80
CA GLU A 178 1.43 0.57 18.50
C GLU A 178 0.16 1.40 18.23
N ARG A 179 -0.76 0.88 17.41
CA ARG A 179 -2.05 1.53 17.14
C ARG A 179 -2.87 1.75 18.41
N TRP A 180 -2.89 0.78 19.30
CA TRP A 180 -3.56 0.88 20.58
C TRP A 180 -2.90 1.91 21.49
N ALA A 181 -1.56 1.95 21.55
CA ALA A 181 -0.82 2.92 22.33
C ALA A 181 -1.15 4.37 21.95
N ASP A 182 -1.30 4.63 20.62
CA ASP A 182 -1.60 5.97 20.11
C ASP A 182 -3.06 6.38 20.31
N LEU A 183 -4.02 5.44 20.22
CA LEU A 183 -5.44 5.75 20.08
C LEU A 183 -6.30 5.34 21.28
N LYS A 184 -5.73 4.60 22.27
CA LYS A 184 -6.48 4.06 23.42
C LYS A 184 -7.22 5.14 24.19
N ASP A 185 -6.56 6.26 24.49
CA ASP A 185 -7.16 7.32 25.31
C ASP A 185 -8.39 7.93 24.61
N PHE A 186 -8.33 8.09 23.28
CA PHE A 186 -9.50 8.53 22.53
C PHE A 186 -10.63 7.49 22.59
N VAL A 187 -10.31 6.22 22.34
CA VAL A 187 -11.30 5.14 22.30
C VAL A 187 -11.96 4.96 23.68
N GLU A 188 -11.19 5.01 24.75
CA GLU A 188 -11.69 4.84 26.12
C GLU A 188 -12.52 6.02 26.60
N ASN A 189 -12.11 7.26 26.27
CA ASN A 189 -12.82 8.47 26.69
C ASN A 189 -14.02 8.84 25.80
N HIS A 190 -14.18 8.17 24.64
CA HIS A 190 -15.28 8.46 23.70
C HIS A 190 -16.04 7.18 23.28
N PRO A 191 -16.70 6.49 24.23
CA PRO A 191 -17.39 5.23 23.92
C PRO A 191 -18.44 5.40 22.82
N GLY A 192 -18.46 4.47 21.87
CA GLY A 192 -19.41 4.46 20.75
C GLY A 192 -19.12 5.50 19.63
N LYS A 193 -17.98 6.21 19.69
CA LYS A 193 -17.57 7.13 18.62
C LYS A 193 -16.69 6.48 17.56
N THR A 194 -16.13 5.32 17.84
CA THR A 194 -15.34 4.53 16.90
C THR A 194 -16.20 3.51 16.17
N PHE A 195 -15.81 3.19 14.93
CA PHE A 195 -16.50 2.15 14.18
C PHE A 195 -16.25 0.77 14.84
N PRO A 196 -17.29 -0.04 15.13
CA PRO A 196 -17.15 -1.23 15.98
C PRO A 196 -16.10 -2.24 15.55
N VAL A 197 -15.96 -2.50 14.25
CA VAL A 197 -14.93 -3.42 13.73
C VAL A 197 -13.52 -2.84 13.94
N THR A 198 -13.34 -1.55 13.69
CA THR A 198 -12.05 -0.85 13.92
C THR A 198 -11.70 -0.85 15.40
N GLU A 199 -12.66 -0.53 16.29
CA GLU A 199 -12.47 -0.55 17.74
C GLU A 199 -12.06 -1.93 18.24
N LYS A 200 -12.70 -3.00 17.74
CA LYS A 200 -12.35 -4.37 18.10
C LYS A 200 -10.87 -4.68 17.73
N ILE A 201 -10.42 -4.25 16.56
CA ILE A 201 -9.02 -4.43 16.13
C ILE A 201 -8.07 -3.60 16.98
N LEU A 202 -8.39 -2.34 17.26
CA LEU A 202 -7.56 -1.48 18.13
C LEU A 202 -7.42 -2.08 19.53
N ARG A 203 -8.51 -2.51 20.14
CA ARG A 203 -8.50 -3.11 21.50
C ARG A 203 -7.71 -4.40 21.57
N SER A 204 -7.59 -5.17 20.46
CA SER A 204 -6.73 -6.36 20.42
C SER A 204 -5.24 -6.03 20.60
N GLY A 205 -4.84 -4.78 20.33
CA GLY A 205 -3.47 -4.32 20.59
C GLY A 205 -3.13 -4.21 22.09
N GLY A 206 -4.13 -4.14 22.97
CA GLY A 206 -3.98 -4.14 24.41
C GLY A 206 -4.21 -5.50 25.07
N SER A 207 -4.34 -6.59 24.31
CA SER A 207 -4.54 -7.94 24.84
C SER A 207 -3.28 -8.49 25.53
N GLU A 208 -3.47 -9.42 26.49
CA GLU A 208 -2.39 -9.97 27.32
C GLU A 208 -1.30 -10.70 26.54
N ASP A 209 -1.59 -11.19 25.33
CA ASP A 209 -0.63 -11.84 24.45
C ASP A 209 0.31 -10.86 23.73
N LYS A 210 0.00 -9.55 23.72
CA LYS A 210 0.83 -8.49 23.12
C LYS A 210 1.89 -7.99 24.13
N THR A 211 2.74 -8.91 24.58
CA THR A 211 3.80 -8.62 25.54
C THR A 211 4.98 -7.86 24.93
N ALA A 212 5.79 -7.21 25.76
CA ALA A 212 7.04 -6.59 25.32
C ALA A 212 8.00 -7.63 24.69
N ALA A 213 8.06 -8.86 25.23
CA ALA A 213 8.87 -9.93 24.66
C ALA A 213 8.42 -10.26 23.24
N LYS A 214 7.11 -10.41 23.01
CA LYS A 214 6.54 -10.65 21.69
C LYS A 214 6.85 -9.50 20.71
N LEU A 215 6.80 -8.25 21.19
CA LEU A 215 7.16 -7.07 20.38
C LEU A 215 8.63 -7.17 19.93
N PHE A 216 9.55 -7.47 20.82
CA PHE A 216 10.97 -7.59 20.44
C PHE A 216 11.22 -8.78 19.50
N ASP A 217 10.55 -9.91 19.69
CA ASP A 217 10.61 -11.04 18.76
C ASP A 217 10.17 -10.63 17.34
N ASP A 218 9.06 -9.89 17.23
CA ASP A 218 8.55 -9.42 15.96
C ASP A 218 9.47 -8.36 15.32
N LEU A 219 10.06 -7.45 16.13
CA LEU A 219 11.04 -6.47 15.65
C LEU A 219 12.32 -7.16 15.14
N HIS A 220 12.82 -8.19 15.83
CA HIS A 220 13.99 -8.96 15.39
C HIS A 220 13.71 -9.70 14.07
N LYS A 221 12.54 -10.34 13.95
CA LYS A 221 12.12 -10.97 12.68
C LYS A 221 12.03 -9.94 11.55
N LEU A 222 11.41 -8.80 11.83
CA LEU A 222 11.27 -7.73 10.84
C LEU A 222 12.62 -7.19 10.40
N GLN A 223 13.58 -7.02 11.34
CA GLN A 223 14.94 -6.60 11.01
C GLN A 223 15.65 -7.62 10.11
N TYR A 224 15.46 -8.93 10.36
CA TYR A 224 15.96 -9.98 9.48
C TYR A 224 15.35 -9.89 8.08
N TYR A 225 14.02 -9.72 7.97
CA TYR A 225 13.35 -9.58 6.68
C TYR A 225 13.79 -8.32 5.92
N ARG A 226 13.96 -7.18 6.61
CA ARG A 226 14.51 -5.96 6.01
C ARG A 226 15.91 -6.16 5.44
N HIS A 227 16.78 -6.85 6.19
CA HIS A 227 18.12 -7.17 5.73
C HIS A 227 18.08 -8.03 4.45
N LYS A 228 17.30 -9.09 4.44
CA LYS A 228 17.12 -9.95 3.26
C LYS A 228 16.49 -9.21 2.07
N THR A 229 15.50 -8.38 2.32
CA THR A 229 14.88 -7.56 1.27
C THR A 229 15.90 -6.60 0.65
N LYS A 230 16.80 -6.01 1.46
CA LYS A 230 17.87 -5.14 0.96
C LYS A 230 18.83 -5.89 0.04
N GLU A 231 19.24 -7.10 0.41
CA GLU A 231 20.10 -7.94 -0.43
C GLU A 231 19.42 -8.29 -1.79
N ILE A 232 18.12 -8.57 -1.76
CA ILE A 232 17.35 -8.96 -2.96
C ILE A 232 17.11 -7.76 -3.88
N LEU A 233 16.69 -6.63 -3.33
CA LEU A 233 16.26 -5.45 -4.10
C LEU A 233 17.38 -4.43 -4.34
N GLU A 234 18.64 -4.76 -4.06
CA GLU A 234 19.77 -3.91 -4.43
C GLU A 234 19.82 -3.77 -5.97
N ASN A 235 19.74 -2.54 -6.47
CA ASN A 235 19.65 -2.21 -7.90
C ASN A 235 18.46 -2.90 -8.65
N ALA A 236 17.45 -3.34 -7.93
CA ALA A 236 16.31 -4.07 -8.49
C ALA A 236 14.98 -3.51 -8.02
N VAL A 237 13.91 -3.91 -8.68
CA VAL A 237 12.54 -3.66 -8.26
C VAL A 237 11.76 -4.99 -8.24
N MET A 238 10.72 -5.04 -7.42
CA MET A 238 9.75 -6.15 -7.42
C MET A 238 8.42 -5.63 -7.93
N ILE A 239 7.72 -6.42 -8.75
CA ILE A 239 6.40 -6.08 -9.27
C ILE A 239 5.40 -7.17 -8.88
N MET A 240 4.27 -6.73 -8.31
CA MET A 240 3.17 -7.58 -7.89
C MET A 240 1.85 -7.00 -8.38
N PRO A 241 0.76 -7.79 -8.48
CA PRO A 241 -0.58 -7.20 -8.54
C PRO A 241 -0.76 -6.27 -7.33
N THR A 242 -1.41 -5.12 -7.50
CA THR A 242 -1.70 -4.27 -6.34
C THR A 242 -2.68 -4.97 -5.38
N ALA A 243 -3.69 -5.62 -5.94
CA ALA A 243 -4.54 -6.58 -5.25
C ALA A 243 -4.97 -7.67 -6.23
N GLY A 244 -5.28 -8.86 -5.72
CA GLY A 244 -5.73 -9.99 -6.55
C GLY A 244 -7.17 -9.87 -7.06
N GLY A 245 -7.89 -8.84 -6.66
CA GLY A 245 -9.29 -8.65 -7.04
C GLY A 245 -9.96 -7.48 -6.35
N THR A 246 -11.28 -7.51 -6.35
CA THR A 246 -12.14 -6.58 -5.62
C THR A 246 -13.34 -7.30 -5.05
N PHE A 247 -14.11 -6.62 -4.21
CA PHE A 247 -15.33 -7.12 -3.60
C PHE A 247 -16.46 -6.12 -3.77
N THR A 248 -17.68 -6.63 -3.81
CA THR A 248 -18.86 -5.80 -3.67
C THR A 248 -18.92 -5.21 -2.25
N ARG A 249 -19.58 -4.07 -2.11
CA ARG A 249 -19.82 -3.45 -0.81
C ARG A 249 -20.59 -4.37 0.15
N GLU A 250 -21.46 -5.22 -0.41
CA GLU A 250 -22.24 -6.21 0.35
C GLU A 250 -21.35 -7.31 0.93
N GLU A 251 -20.43 -7.87 0.15
CA GLU A 251 -19.45 -8.86 0.64
C GLU A 251 -18.59 -8.31 1.77
N VAL A 252 -18.11 -7.06 1.63
CA VAL A 252 -17.35 -6.39 2.70
C VAL A 252 -18.18 -6.16 3.96
N ARG A 253 -19.48 -5.88 3.84
CA ARG A 253 -20.37 -5.77 5.02
C ARG A 253 -20.53 -7.11 5.74
N LYS A 254 -20.60 -8.21 4.98
CA LYS A 254 -20.75 -9.58 5.54
C LYS A 254 -19.51 -10.06 6.26
N ASP A 255 -18.33 -9.85 5.67
CA ASP A 255 -17.05 -10.27 6.26
C ASP A 255 -15.95 -9.22 6.06
N PRO A 256 -15.98 -8.14 6.88
CA PRO A 256 -15.06 -7.01 6.70
C PRO A 256 -13.60 -7.35 7.03
N VAL A 257 -13.33 -8.35 7.85
CA VAL A 257 -11.96 -8.70 8.23
C VAL A 257 -11.30 -9.52 7.13
N LYS A 258 -11.95 -10.59 6.68
CA LYS A 258 -11.41 -11.45 5.62
C LYS A 258 -11.21 -10.69 4.31
N THR A 259 -12.22 -9.92 3.89
CA THR A 259 -12.12 -9.13 2.64
C THR A 259 -11.01 -8.09 2.73
N ASN A 260 -10.82 -7.42 3.87
CA ASN A 260 -9.72 -6.50 4.08
C ASN A 260 -8.35 -7.21 4.02
N SER A 261 -8.21 -8.39 4.62
CA SER A 261 -6.97 -9.16 4.60
C SER A 261 -6.58 -9.55 3.18
N LEU A 262 -7.54 -10.01 2.37
CA LEU A 262 -7.31 -10.33 0.96
C LEU A 262 -6.91 -9.10 0.13
N MET A 263 -7.55 -7.95 0.36
CA MET A 263 -7.20 -6.71 -0.33
C MET A 263 -5.77 -6.22 -0.01
N GLY A 264 -5.24 -6.54 1.17
CA GLY A 264 -3.89 -6.17 1.61
C GLY A 264 -2.80 -7.19 1.29
N LEU A 265 -3.14 -8.34 0.69
CA LEU A 265 -2.24 -9.49 0.52
C LEU A 265 -0.89 -9.12 -0.11
N TYR A 266 -0.88 -8.27 -1.13
CA TYR A 266 0.31 -7.87 -1.86
C TYR A 266 0.85 -6.48 -1.50
N THR A 267 0.24 -5.79 -0.53
CA THR A 267 0.65 -4.43 -0.17
C THR A 267 1.14 -4.27 1.27
N ASN A 268 0.68 -5.12 2.20
CA ASN A 268 0.91 -4.95 3.63
C ASN A 268 2.39 -5.01 4.04
N HIS A 269 3.25 -5.73 3.30
CA HIS A 269 4.68 -5.87 3.61
C HIS A 269 5.48 -4.57 3.39
N CYS A 270 5.01 -3.70 2.50
CA CYS A 270 5.78 -2.58 1.96
C CYS A 270 6.34 -1.64 3.03
N ASN A 271 5.48 -1.12 3.91
CA ASN A 271 5.90 -0.17 4.94
C ASN A 271 6.72 -0.87 6.05
N LEU A 272 6.36 -2.11 6.39
CA LEU A 272 7.12 -2.94 7.33
C LEU A 272 8.56 -3.18 6.87
N LEU A 273 8.76 -3.38 5.57
CA LEU A 273 10.09 -3.63 4.98
C LEU A 273 10.82 -2.35 4.54
N ASP A 274 10.29 -1.16 4.92
CA ASP A 274 10.85 0.16 4.56
C ASP A 274 11.01 0.33 3.03
N LEU A 275 10.01 -0.12 2.25
CA LEU A 275 10.01 0.03 0.80
C LEU A 275 9.23 1.28 0.38
N MET A 276 9.63 1.87 -0.74
CA MET A 276 8.78 2.77 -1.50
C MET A 276 7.99 2.00 -2.55
N ALA A 277 6.91 2.58 -3.08
CA ALA A 277 6.13 1.93 -4.11
C ALA A 277 5.34 2.90 -4.98
N ILE A 278 5.11 2.51 -6.24
CA ILE A 278 4.18 3.17 -7.15
C ILE A 278 3.19 2.13 -7.66
N ALA A 279 1.90 2.37 -7.44
CA ALA A 279 0.84 1.62 -8.09
C ALA A 279 0.49 2.31 -9.40
N VAL A 280 0.46 1.54 -10.48
CA VAL A 280 0.08 2.00 -11.82
C VAL A 280 -1.09 1.19 -12.34
N PRO A 281 -2.08 1.83 -13.01
CA PRO A 281 -3.18 1.12 -13.63
C PRO A 281 -2.68 0.34 -14.85
N GLU A 282 -3.24 -0.84 -15.05
CA GLU A 282 -3.01 -1.71 -16.19
C GLU A 282 -4.28 -1.78 -17.03
N ASP A 283 -4.14 -1.65 -18.35
CA ASP A 283 -5.24 -1.70 -19.29
C ASP A 283 -6.46 -0.84 -18.88
N THR A 284 -6.40 0.43 -19.20
CA THR A 284 -7.45 1.40 -18.91
C THR A 284 -8.62 1.36 -19.89
N THR A 285 -8.63 0.41 -20.84
CA THR A 285 -9.69 0.29 -21.86
C THR A 285 -11.00 -0.26 -21.30
N ASP A 286 -10.96 -0.98 -20.17
CA ASP A 286 -12.12 -1.49 -19.45
C ASP A 286 -12.17 -0.87 -18.04
N GLU A 287 -12.74 0.32 -17.95
CA GLU A 287 -12.87 1.07 -16.69
C GLU A 287 -13.77 0.37 -15.66
N GLN A 288 -14.68 -0.51 -16.10
CA GLN A 288 -15.57 -1.25 -15.19
C GLN A 288 -14.81 -2.34 -14.40
N LEU A 289 -13.67 -2.78 -14.91
CA LEU A 289 -12.84 -3.82 -14.28
C LEU A 289 -11.41 -3.32 -14.08
N PRO A 290 -11.21 -2.35 -13.20
CA PRO A 290 -9.89 -1.79 -12.96
C PRO A 290 -8.93 -2.86 -12.42
N PHE A 291 -7.70 -2.83 -12.95
CA PHE A 291 -6.59 -3.65 -12.49
C PHE A 291 -5.32 -2.80 -12.50
N GLY A 292 -4.37 -3.13 -11.64
CA GLY A 292 -3.10 -2.42 -11.59
C GLY A 292 -2.03 -3.25 -10.89
N ILE A 293 -0.80 -2.89 -11.17
CA ILE A 293 0.39 -3.46 -10.56
C ILE A 293 1.03 -2.45 -9.62
N THR A 294 1.77 -2.95 -8.65
CA THR A 294 2.61 -2.12 -7.78
C THR A 294 4.07 -2.48 -8.01
N ILE A 295 4.87 -1.46 -8.27
CA ILE A 295 6.33 -1.53 -8.39
C ILE A 295 6.91 -1.14 -7.04
N PHE A 296 7.70 -2.03 -6.44
CA PHE A 296 8.34 -1.85 -5.14
C PHE A 296 9.85 -1.71 -5.30
N GLY A 297 10.45 -0.81 -4.53
CA GLY A 297 11.91 -0.67 -4.42
C GLY A 297 12.32 -0.31 -3.00
N LEU A 298 13.61 -0.33 -2.73
CA LEU A 298 14.18 0.11 -1.46
C LEU A 298 13.88 1.60 -1.20
N ALA A 299 13.93 2.01 0.05
CA ALA A 299 13.62 3.38 0.46
C ALA A 299 14.43 4.46 -0.29
N ASP A 300 15.64 4.15 -0.71
CA ASP A 300 16.53 5.05 -1.44
C ASP A 300 16.55 4.83 -2.96
N SER A 301 15.63 4.02 -3.48
CA SER A 301 15.55 3.60 -4.88
C SER A 301 14.38 4.22 -5.65
N GLU A 302 13.93 5.43 -5.27
CA GLU A 302 12.86 6.17 -5.97
C GLU A 302 13.15 6.31 -7.47
N ASN A 303 14.41 6.53 -7.83
CA ASN A 303 14.86 6.65 -9.21
C ASN A 303 14.62 5.37 -10.04
N LEU A 304 14.82 4.19 -9.45
CA LEU A 304 14.60 2.90 -10.13
C LEU A 304 13.11 2.62 -10.31
N VAL A 305 12.33 2.82 -9.24
CA VAL A 305 10.88 2.58 -9.25
C VAL A 305 10.20 3.54 -10.21
N THR A 306 10.57 4.83 -10.18
CA THR A 306 10.02 5.84 -11.09
C THR A 306 10.38 5.55 -12.55
N ALA A 307 11.64 5.21 -12.85
CA ALA A 307 12.06 4.87 -14.21
C ALA A 307 11.33 3.63 -14.75
N THR A 308 11.07 2.65 -13.87
CA THR A 308 10.29 1.46 -14.23
C THR A 308 8.82 1.81 -14.51
N ALA A 309 8.22 2.70 -13.71
CA ALA A 309 6.82 3.13 -13.92
C ALA A 309 6.62 3.98 -15.18
N GLN A 310 7.67 4.62 -15.69
CA GLN A 310 7.65 5.38 -16.95
C GLN A 310 7.73 4.50 -18.19
N LYS A 311 8.19 3.26 -18.06
CA LYS A 311 8.42 2.32 -19.15
C LYS A 311 7.23 1.40 -19.40
#